data_001a8841390325b8371cd5a3315dac50
#
_entry.id   001a8841390325b8371cd5a3315dac50
#
_cell.length_a   1.000
_cell.length_b   1.000
_cell.length_c   1.000
_cell.angle_alpha   90.00
_cell.angle_beta   90.00
_cell.angle_gamma   90.00
#
_symmetry.space_group_name_H-M   'P 1'
#
loop_
_entity.id
_entity.type
_entity.pdbx_description
1 polymer ?
#
loop_
_entity_poly.entity_id
_entity_poly.type
_entity_poly.pdbx_seq_one_letter_code
_entity_poly.pdbx_strand_id
1 'polypeptide(L)'
;MRRFIQLFGSDSIECLLADREFIGQNWISWLNNSGIRYHIRSRENFWVDIPRNGHRVKAFWLFNHLKLNQQTFYSRIVRVNGQLCYLSASKVLNKQGIAEFQIIVSFNMPQDAQELYKERWQVETAFKALKTSGFNIEDTNLTDVDRIEKLFALLLIAFTWVYKAGIYLDSLCPIKTKKHGRKAKSLFKYGLNHIAKLLNNNNIYELEIYFKFLSCI
;
A
#
# COMPACT_ATOMS: atom_id res chain seq x y z
N MET A 1 -7.99 -7.64 -10.02
CA MET A 1 -8.96 -6.53 -9.96
C MET A 1 -10.35 -6.91 -10.50
N ARG A 2 -10.55 -7.39 -11.76
CA ARG A 2 -11.90 -7.72 -12.27
C ARG A 2 -12.67 -8.69 -11.37
N ARG A 3 -12.04 -9.81 -10.94
CA ARG A 3 -12.66 -10.75 -9.98
C ARG A 3 -13.01 -10.09 -8.64
N PHE A 4 -12.17 -9.19 -8.15
CA PHE A 4 -12.44 -8.47 -6.91
C PHE A 4 -13.68 -7.59 -7.04
N ILE A 5 -13.78 -6.82 -8.12
CA ILE A 5 -14.94 -5.94 -8.38
C ILE A 5 -16.22 -6.76 -8.57
N GLN A 6 -16.15 -7.93 -9.23
CA GLN A 6 -17.30 -8.81 -9.37
C GLN A 6 -17.83 -9.33 -8.03
N LEU A 7 -16.96 -9.56 -7.06
CA LEU A 7 -17.34 -10.09 -5.74
C LEU A 7 -17.76 -9.00 -4.75
N PHE A 8 -17.09 -7.85 -4.78
CA PHE A 8 -17.20 -6.84 -3.73
C PHE A 8 -17.72 -5.48 -4.23
N GLY A 9 -17.84 -5.29 -5.54
CA GLY A 9 -18.16 -4.00 -6.15
C GLY A 9 -16.97 -3.05 -6.23
N SER A 10 -17.04 -2.05 -7.12
CA SER A 10 -16.02 -0.99 -7.25
C SER A 10 -15.96 -0.08 -6.04
N ASP A 11 -17.11 0.15 -5.39
CA ASP A 11 -17.27 1.07 -4.26
C ASP A 11 -16.58 0.56 -2.98
N SER A 12 -16.23 -0.73 -2.94
CA SER A 12 -15.40 -1.29 -1.86
C SER A 12 -13.92 -0.90 -1.97
N ILE A 13 -13.51 -0.28 -3.08
CA ILE A 13 -12.15 0.17 -3.32
C ILE A 13 -12.04 1.65 -3.01
N GLU A 14 -11.51 2.01 -1.86
CA GLU A 14 -11.26 3.41 -1.51
C GLU A 14 -10.21 4.04 -2.43
N CYS A 15 -9.07 3.37 -2.60
CA CYS A 15 -7.97 3.84 -3.45
C CYS A 15 -7.01 2.70 -3.82
N LEU A 16 -6.56 2.67 -5.05
CA LEU A 16 -5.50 1.76 -5.50
C LEU A 16 -4.14 2.46 -5.40
N LEU A 17 -3.23 1.89 -4.62
CA LEU A 17 -1.84 2.34 -4.51
C LEU A 17 -0.94 1.36 -5.26
N ALA A 18 -0.16 1.85 -6.23
CA ALA A 18 0.67 0.98 -7.03
C ALA A 18 2.04 1.60 -7.36
N ASP A 19 3.02 0.75 -7.64
CA ASP A 19 4.37 1.16 -8.00
C ASP A 19 4.46 1.49 -9.50
N ARG A 20 5.58 2.04 -9.91
CA ARG A 20 5.88 2.53 -11.28
C ARG A 20 5.72 1.48 -12.39
N GLU A 21 5.75 0.21 -12.05
CA GLU A 21 5.53 -0.90 -12.98
C GLU A 21 4.09 -0.91 -13.54
N PHE A 22 3.15 -0.27 -12.84
CA PHE A 22 1.73 -0.23 -13.17
C PHE A 22 1.32 1.00 -14.00
N ILE A 23 2.26 1.81 -14.49
CA ILE A 23 1.97 2.93 -15.39
C ILE A 23 1.87 2.44 -16.83
N GLY A 24 0.75 1.85 -17.19
CA GLY A 24 0.42 1.42 -18.55
C GLY A 24 -0.84 2.10 -19.08
N GLN A 25 -0.89 2.41 -20.39
CA GLN A 25 -2.03 3.08 -21.02
C GLN A 25 -3.34 2.33 -20.78
N ASN A 26 -3.36 1.04 -21.08
CA ASN A 26 -4.57 0.20 -20.96
C ASN A 26 -5.03 0.08 -19.49
N TRP A 27 -4.08 0.03 -18.56
CA TRP A 27 -4.38 -0.08 -17.13
C TRP A 27 -4.98 1.22 -16.59
N ILE A 28 -4.35 2.37 -16.87
CA ILE A 28 -4.87 3.68 -16.46
C ILE A 28 -6.21 3.97 -17.13
N SER A 29 -6.36 3.65 -18.41
CA SER A 29 -7.64 3.78 -19.13
C SER A 29 -8.75 2.96 -18.48
N TRP A 30 -8.44 1.71 -18.13
CA TRP A 30 -9.40 0.85 -17.45
C TRP A 30 -9.79 1.37 -16.05
N LEU A 31 -8.82 1.85 -15.27
CA LEU A 31 -9.09 2.45 -13.95
C LEU A 31 -9.96 3.71 -14.08
N ASN A 32 -9.64 4.59 -15.03
CA ASN A 32 -10.41 5.81 -15.29
C ASN A 32 -11.86 5.47 -15.68
N ASN A 33 -12.06 4.52 -16.59
CA ASN A 33 -13.38 4.10 -17.06
C ASN A 33 -14.18 3.38 -15.97
N SER A 34 -13.51 2.74 -15.03
CA SER A 34 -14.13 2.08 -13.88
C SER A 34 -14.37 3.00 -12.69
N GLY A 35 -14.00 4.29 -12.79
CA GLY A 35 -14.12 5.26 -11.71
C GLY A 35 -13.27 4.97 -10.47
N ILE A 36 -12.25 4.10 -10.60
CA ILE A 36 -11.42 3.69 -9.47
C ILE A 36 -10.36 4.76 -9.20
N ARG A 37 -10.40 5.30 -7.98
CA ARG A 37 -9.35 6.20 -7.49
C ARG A 37 -8.03 5.46 -7.40
N TYR A 38 -6.95 6.10 -7.86
CA TYR A 38 -5.61 5.53 -7.76
C TYR A 38 -4.54 6.59 -7.52
N HIS A 39 -3.43 6.15 -6.92
CA HIS A 39 -2.18 6.87 -6.81
C HIS A 39 -1.05 5.92 -7.21
N ILE A 40 -0.45 6.15 -8.36
CA ILE A 40 0.59 5.30 -8.94
C ILE A 40 1.91 6.09 -9.01
N ARG A 41 2.97 5.58 -8.39
CA ARG A 41 4.28 6.18 -8.51
C ARG A 41 4.79 6.09 -9.95
N SER A 42 5.45 7.14 -10.40
CA SER A 42 6.06 7.22 -11.72
C SER A 42 7.57 7.47 -11.63
N ARG A 43 8.26 7.31 -12.74
CA ARG A 43 9.63 7.80 -12.87
C ARG A 43 9.61 9.32 -13.00
N GLU A 44 10.57 10.04 -12.43
CA GLU A 44 10.60 11.50 -12.49
C GLU A 44 10.74 12.04 -13.92
N ASN A 45 11.43 11.32 -14.77
CA ASN A 45 11.77 11.74 -16.14
C ASN A 45 10.78 11.26 -17.22
N PHE A 46 9.59 10.74 -16.83
CA PHE A 46 8.60 10.35 -17.84
C PHE A 46 7.95 11.57 -18.50
N TRP A 47 7.39 11.35 -19.69
CA TRP A 47 6.78 12.40 -20.47
C TRP A 47 5.31 12.60 -20.15
N VAL A 48 4.88 13.86 -20.06
CA VAL A 48 3.49 14.26 -19.91
C VAL A 48 3.13 15.29 -20.97
N ASP A 49 1.92 15.22 -21.48
CA ASP A 49 1.37 16.21 -22.38
C ASP A 49 0.49 17.18 -21.57
N ILE A 50 0.65 18.47 -21.82
CA ILE A 50 -0.15 19.54 -21.21
C ILE A 50 -1.27 19.88 -22.20
N PRO A 51 -2.54 19.48 -21.93
CA PRO A 51 -3.61 19.59 -22.93
C PRO A 51 -3.88 21.04 -23.38
N ARG A 52 -3.63 22.01 -22.51
CA ARG A 52 -3.94 23.43 -22.79
C ARG A 52 -3.10 24.02 -23.91
N ASN A 53 -1.86 23.64 -24.06
CA ASN A 53 -0.91 24.24 -25.03
C ASN A 53 -0.25 23.21 -25.95
N GLY A 54 -0.64 21.94 -25.84
CA GLY A 54 -0.09 20.85 -26.64
C GLY A 54 1.38 20.51 -26.36
N HIS A 55 2.00 21.13 -25.36
CA HIS A 55 3.41 20.91 -25.05
C HIS A 55 3.60 19.57 -24.35
N ARG A 56 4.68 18.89 -24.72
CA ARG A 56 5.16 17.68 -24.07
C ARG A 56 6.41 17.98 -23.27
N VAL A 57 6.35 17.69 -21.96
CA VAL A 57 7.44 18.00 -21.01
C VAL A 57 7.77 16.78 -20.14
N LYS A 58 8.96 16.78 -19.57
CA LYS A 58 9.28 15.81 -18.51
C LYS A 58 8.52 16.18 -17.24
N ALA A 59 7.96 15.18 -16.56
CA ALA A 59 7.10 15.41 -15.39
C ALA A 59 7.80 16.22 -14.28
N PHE A 60 9.07 15.97 -14.01
CA PHE A 60 9.82 16.70 -12.99
C PHE A 60 9.94 18.22 -13.26
N TRP A 61 9.87 18.64 -14.53
CA TRP A 61 9.94 20.07 -14.89
C TRP A 61 8.78 20.88 -14.30
N LEU A 62 7.62 20.25 -14.13
CA LEU A 62 6.46 20.88 -13.51
C LEU A 62 6.69 21.17 -12.01
N PHE A 63 7.71 20.55 -11.41
CA PHE A 63 8.01 20.58 -9.98
C PHE A 63 9.41 21.11 -9.65
N ASN A 64 10.14 21.69 -10.62
CA ASN A 64 11.50 22.19 -10.42
C ASN A 64 11.63 23.24 -9.29
N HIS A 65 10.55 23.94 -8.96
CA HIS A 65 10.50 24.92 -7.88
C HIS A 65 10.52 24.29 -6.48
N LEU A 66 10.31 22.97 -6.34
CA LEU A 66 10.31 22.30 -5.05
C LEU A 66 11.71 22.27 -4.42
N LYS A 67 11.76 22.66 -3.15
CA LYS A 67 12.94 22.45 -2.28
C LYS A 67 12.90 21.04 -1.69
N LEU A 68 14.04 20.60 -1.14
CA LEU A 68 14.13 19.31 -0.46
C LEU A 68 13.09 19.20 0.68
N ASN A 69 12.48 18.04 0.82
CA ASN A 69 11.41 17.74 1.78
C ASN A 69 10.11 18.55 1.60
N GLN A 70 9.95 19.20 0.47
CA GLN A 70 8.69 19.81 0.09
C GLN A 70 7.87 18.88 -0.81
N GLN A 71 6.55 19.00 -0.72
CA GLN A 71 5.58 18.32 -1.58
C GLN A 71 4.54 19.30 -2.09
N THR A 72 4.04 19.04 -3.29
CA THR A 72 2.95 19.83 -3.91
C THR A 72 2.24 18.99 -4.98
N PHE A 73 1.13 19.50 -5.49
CA PHE A 73 0.46 18.94 -6.65
C PHE A 73 0.38 19.96 -7.79
N TYR A 74 0.32 19.47 -9.01
CA TYR A 74 0.08 20.30 -10.19
C TYR A 74 -1.42 20.51 -10.34
N SER A 75 -1.86 21.77 -10.27
CA SER A 75 -3.28 22.16 -10.19
C SER A 75 -4.08 21.93 -11.48
N ARG A 76 -3.43 21.50 -12.56
CA ARG A 76 -4.05 21.27 -13.86
C ARG A 76 -3.99 19.80 -14.25
N ILE A 77 -4.97 19.39 -15.06
CA ILE A 77 -4.97 18.06 -15.67
C ILE A 77 -3.84 17.96 -16.69
N VAL A 78 -3.17 16.83 -16.71
CA VAL A 78 -2.17 16.44 -17.68
C VAL A 78 -2.61 15.15 -18.40
N ARG A 79 -1.94 14.82 -19.50
CA ARG A 79 -2.14 13.53 -20.18
C ARG A 79 -0.90 12.67 -20.02
N VAL A 80 -1.09 11.49 -19.42
CA VAL A 80 -0.05 10.46 -19.22
C VAL A 80 -0.46 9.25 -20.06
N ASN A 81 0.40 8.83 -20.97
CA ASN A 81 0.11 7.72 -21.90
C ASN A 81 -1.30 7.84 -22.54
N GLY A 82 -1.67 9.06 -22.99
CA GLY A 82 -2.96 9.33 -23.60
C GLY A 82 -4.14 9.50 -22.65
N GLN A 83 -3.98 9.25 -21.34
CA GLN A 83 -5.05 9.31 -20.35
C GLN A 83 -4.97 10.59 -19.50
N LEU A 84 -6.11 11.22 -19.24
CA LEU A 84 -6.21 12.39 -18.38
C LEU A 84 -6.02 11.99 -16.92
N CYS A 85 -5.15 12.71 -16.21
CA CYS A 85 -4.86 12.49 -14.79
C CYS A 85 -4.26 13.73 -14.14
N TYR A 86 -4.04 13.65 -12.84
CA TYR A 86 -3.35 14.67 -12.05
C TYR A 86 -1.97 14.19 -11.62
N LEU A 87 -1.10 15.14 -11.27
CA LEU A 87 0.23 14.85 -10.74
C LEU A 87 0.44 15.51 -9.40
N SER A 88 1.11 14.80 -8.52
CA SER A 88 1.74 15.37 -7.32
C SER A 88 3.20 14.96 -7.25
N ALA A 89 4.03 15.74 -6.57
CA ALA A 89 5.42 15.42 -6.38
C ALA A 89 5.91 15.80 -4.99
N SER A 90 6.85 15.04 -4.48
CA SER A 90 7.72 15.39 -3.37
C SER A 90 9.18 15.31 -3.81
N LYS A 91 10.05 16.16 -3.23
CA LYS A 91 11.49 16.12 -3.46
C LYS A 91 12.18 15.55 -2.24
N VAL A 92 12.79 14.38 -2.39
CA VAL A 92 13.36 13.60 -1.28
C VAL A 92 14.80 13.18 -1.60
N LEU A 93 15.57 12.82 -0.57
CA LEU A 93 16.86 12.16 -0.78
C LEU A 93 16.64 10.66 -0.97
N ASN A 94 17.26 10.10 -1.99
CA ASN A 94 17.31 8.64 -2.16
C ASN A 94 18.32 8.02 -1.17
N LYS A 95 18.44 6.68 -1.22
CA LYS A 95 19.38 5.95 -0.33
C LYS A 95 20.85 6.34 -0.49
N GLN A 96 21.20 6.96 -1.60
CA GLN A 96 22.56 7.42 -1.93
C GLN A 96 22.78 8.91 -1.55
N GLY A 97 21.77 9.57 -0.95
CA GLY A 97 21.84 10.99 -0.61
C GLY A 97 21.63 11.93 -1.80
N ILE A 98 21.20 11.43 -2.96
CA ILE A 98 20.90 12.23 -4.16
C ILE A 98 19.45 12.67 -4.12
N ALA A 99 19.19 13.95 -4.39
CA ALA A 99 17.84 14.49 -4.47
C ALA A 99 17.11 13.93 -5.70
N GLU A 100 15.93 13.36 -5.50
CA GLU A 100 15.05 12.85 -6.55
C GLU A 100 13.62 13.32 -6.34
N PHE A 101 12.84 13.36 -7.43
CA PHE A 101 11.40 13.62 -7.36
C PHE A 101 10.62 12.31 -7.25
N GLN A 102 9.81 12.20 -6.22
CA GLN A 102 8.81 11.16 -6.12
C GLN A 102 7.50 11.68 -6.73
N ILE A 103 7.23 11.31 -7.98
CA ILE A 103 6.06 11.75 -8.73
C ILE A 103 4.97 10.70 -8.67
N ILE A 104 3.74 11.13 -8.37
CA ILE A 104 2.56 10.27 -8.28
C ILE A 104 1.54 10.74 -9.30
N VAL A 105 1.05 9.80 -10.09
CA VAL A 105 -0.05 9.96 -11.05
C VAL A 105 -1.34 9.57 -10.35
N SER A 106 -2.34 10.45 -10.40
CA SER A 106 -3.60 10.30 -9.68
C SER A 106 -4.80 10.48 -10.60
N PHE A 107 -5.87 9.71 -10.35
CA PHE A 107 -7.15 9.89 -11.03
C PHE A 107 -7.80 11.24 -10.64
N ASN A 108 -7.90 11.49 -9.33
CA ASN A 108 -8.44 12.71 -8.74
C ASN A 108 -7.72 13.02 -7.40
N MET A 109 -8.08 14.11 -6.76
CA MET A 109 -7.60 14.49 -5.41
C MET A 109 -6.06 14.37 -5.26
N PRO A 110 -5.27 15.03 -6.13
CA PRO A 110 -3.81 14.90 -6.11
C PRO A 110 -3.16 15.49 -4.84
N GLN A 111 -3.88 16.32 -4.09
CA GLN A 111 -3.43 16.92 -2.84
C GLN A 111 -3.12 15.86 -1.78
N ASP A 112 -3.89 14.77 -1.71
CA ASP A 112 -3.73 13.71 -0.71
C ASP A 112 -2.76 12.60 -1.17
N ALA A 113 -2.37 12.64 -2.44
CA ALA A 113 -1.66 11.55 -3.09
C ALA A 113 -0.34 11.18 -2.42
N GLN A 114 0.44 12.18 -1.94
CA GLN A 114 1.74 11.93 -1.32
C GLN A 114 1.59 11.27 0.06
N GLU A 115 0.55 11.62 0.82
CA GLU A 115 0.27 11.02 2.13
C GLU A 115 -0.29 9.60 1.98
N LEU A 116 -1.31 9.44 1.15
CA LEU A 116 -1.91 8.12 0.91
C LEU A 116 -0.92 7.13 0.28
N TYR A 117 -0.02 7.61 -0.58
CA TYR A 117 0.98 6.73 -1.19
C TYR A 117 1.94 6.11 -0.18
N LYS A 118 2.15 6.72 0.98
CA LYS A 118 2.98 6.15 2.07
C LYS A 118 2.40 4.81 2.57
N GLU A 119 1.07 4.66 2.51
CA GLU A 119 0.38 3.42 2.91
C GLU A 119 0.76 2.22 2.03
N ARG A 120 1.24 2.45 0.80
CA ARG A 120 1.75 1.38 -0.07
C ARG A 120 2.83 0.51 0.62
N TRP A 121 3.60 1.11 1.53
CA TRP A 121 4.62 0.38 2.28
C TRP A 121 4.07 -0.79 3.12
N GLN A 122 2.79 -0.78 3.44
CA GLN A 122 2.13 -1.87 4.16
C GLN A 122 2.21 -3.19 3.42
N VAL A 123 2.18 -3.17 2.07
CA VAL A 123 2.34 -4.38 1.24
C VAL A 123 3.71 -5.03 1.47
N GLU A 124 4.77 -4.24 1.55
CA GLU A 124 6.12 -4.76 1.83
C GLU A 124 6.21 -5.34 3.25
N THR A 125 5.52 -4.73 4.20
CA THR A 125 5.41 -5.25 5.57
C THR A 125 4.64 -6.57 5.61
N ALA A 126 3.55 -6.69 4.84
CA ALA A 126 2.79 -7.93 4.71
C ALA A 126 3.64 -9.04 4.08
N PHE A 127 4.33 -8.77 2.97
CA PHE A 127 5.23 -9.75 2.36
C PHE A 127 6.35 -10.18 3.29
N LYS A 128 6.93 -9.25 4.04
CA LYS A 128 7.94 -9.59 5.05
C LYS A 128 7.38 -10.51 6.13
N ALA A 129 6.17 -10.26 6.60
CA ALA A 129 5.51 -11.11 7.59
C ALA A 129 5.25 -12.53 7.04
N LEU A 130 4.79 -12.63 5.79
CA LEU A 130 4.54 -13.91 5.13
C LEU A 130 5.84 -14.70 4.91
N LYS A 131 6.95 -14.03 4.54
CA LYS A 131 8.22 -14.68 4.23
C LYS A 131 9.05 -15.06 5.46
N THR A 132 9.15 -14.17 6.45
CA THR A 132 10.21 -14.29 7.48
C THR A 132 9.72 -14.20 8.93
N SER A 133 8.51 -13.72 9.19
CA SER A 133 8.13 -13.32 10.56
C SER A 133 7.18 -14.29 11.26
N GLY A 134 7.02 -15.50 10.77
CA GLY A 134 6.21 -16.52 11.43
C GLY A 134 5.44 -17.46 10.51
N PHE A 135 5.25 -17.10 9.25
CA PHE A 135 4.55 -17.98 8.30
C PHE A 135 5.49 -18.76 7.38
N ASN A 136 6.70 -18.25 7.10
CA ASN A 136 7.78 -18.90 6.32
C ASN A 136 7.26 -19.57 5.05
N ILE A 137 6.46 -18.85 4.25
CA ILE A 137 5.78 -19.41 3.07
C ILE A 137 6.77 -20.02 2.06
N GLU A 138 8.03 -19.57 2.06
CA GLU A 138 9.08 -20.08 1.18
C GLU A 138 9.56 -21.50 1.58
N ASP A 139 9.30 -21.92 2.82
CA ASP A 139 9.70 -23.23 3.33
C ASP A 139 8.70 -24.36 3.02
N THR A 140 7.60 -24.04 2.31
CA THR A 140 6.50 -24.99 2.10
C THR A 140 6.80 -26.10 1.09
N ASN A 141 7.82 -25.95 0.25
CA ASN A 141 8.16 -26.87 -0.85
C ASN A 141 6.98 -27.22 -1.79
N LEU A 142 5.90 -26.44 -1.77
CA LEU A 142 4.74 -26.63 -2.64
C LEU A 142 5.08 -26.15 -4.06
N THR A 143 4.82 -27.01 -5.04
CA THR A 143 5.00 -26.69 -6.47
C THR A 143 3.68 -26.54 -7.22
N ASP A 144 2.59 -27.08 -6.67
CA ASP A 144 1.25 -27.01 -7.24
C ASP A 144 0.64 -25.61 -7.05
N VAL A 145 0.30 -24.94 -8.16
CA VAL A 145 -0.18 -23.55 -8.15
C VAL A 145 -1.50 -23.40 -7.40
N ASP A 146 -2.44 -24.33 -7.55
CA ASP A 146 -3.75 -24.26 -6.90
C ASP A 146 -3.61 -24.41 -5.37
N ARG A 147 -2.69 -25.26 -4.92
CA ARG A 147 -2.38 -25.41 -3.49
C ARG A 147 -1.69 -24.17 -2.94
N ILE A 148 -0.79 -23.56 -3.70
CA ILE A 148 -0.13 -22.31 -3.33
C ILE A 148 -1.16 -21.18 -3.21
N GLU A 149 -2.10 -21.04 -4.16
CA GLU A 149 -3.17 -20.04 -4.09
C GLU A 149 -4.04 -20.21 -2.83
N LYS A 150 -4.44 -21.45 -2.52
CA LYS A 150 -5.23 -21.75 -1.31
C LYS A 150 -4.45 -21.44 -0.04
N LEU A 151 -3.20 -21.87 0.04
CA LEU A 151 -2.33 -21.56 1.19
C LEU A 151 -2.19 -20.05 1.35
N PHE A 152 -1.93 -19.32 0.26
CA PHE A 152 -1.78 -17.87 0.29
C PHE A 152 -3.05 -17.17 0.78
N ALA A 153 -4.24 -17.61 0.35
CA ALA A 153 -5.50 -17.09 0.84
C ALA A 153 -5.67 -17.30 2.35
N LEU A 154 -5.38 -18.48 2.86
CA LEU A 154 -5.41 -18.77 4.31
C LEU A 154 -4.42 -17.92 5.08
N LEU A 155 -3.22 -17.74 4.56
CA LEU A 155 -2.19 -16.89 5.18
C LEU A 155 -2.59 -15.41 5.22
N LEU A 156 -3.28 -14.91 4.20
CA LEU A 156 -3.80 -13.53 4.21
C LEU A 156 -4.89 -13.34 5.27
N ILE A 157 -5.77 -14.31 5.48
CA ILE A 157 -6.76 -14.29 6.57
C ILE A 157 -6.04 -14.29 7.91
N ALA A 158 -5.12 -15.21 8.13
CA ALA A 158 -4.34 -15.30 9.36
C ALA A 158 -3.52 -14.02 9.61
N PHE A 159 -2.89 -13.45 8.56
CA PHE A 159 -2.19 -12.17 8.64
C PHE A 159 -3.11 -11.05 9.12
N THR A 160 -4.30 -10.96 8.52
CA THR A 160 -5.28 -9.93 8.89
C THR A 160 -5.70 -10.05 10.35
N TRP A 161 -5.96 -11.26 10.82
CA TRP A 161 -6.29 -11.52 12.23
C TRP A 161 -5.17 -11.13 13.17
N VAL A 162 -3.95 -11.58 12.89
CA VAL A 162 -2.76 -11.24 13.67
C VAL A 162 -2.55 -9.72 13.73
N TYR A 163 -2.71 -9.04 12.60
CA TYR A 163 -2.52 -7.60 12.52
C TYR A 163 -3.59 -6.83 13.30
N LYS A 164 -4.89 -7.22 13.17
CA LYS A 164 -6.00 -6.66 13.96
C LYS A 164 -5.77 -6.85 15.47
N ALA A 165 -5.36 -8.05 15.89
CA ALA A 165 -5.02 -8.31 17.29
C ALA A 165 -3.87 -7.41 17.76
N GLY A 166 -2.86 -7.20 16.91
CA GLY A 166 -1.74 -6.30 17.23
C GLY A 166 -2.15 -4.84 17.39
N ILE A 167 -3.05 -4.34 16.53
CA ILE A 167 -3.62 -2.99 16.65
C ILE A 167 -4.41 -2.85 17.96
N TYR A 168 -5.29 -3.79 18.24
CA TYR A 168 -6.09 -3.80 19.45
C TYR A 168 -5.22 -3.80 20.72
N LEU A 169 -4.21 -4.65 20.78
CA LEU A 169 -3.28 -4.70 21.89
C LEU A 169 -2.46 -3.43 22.05
N ASP A 170 -2.04 -2.82 20.94
CA ASP A 170 -1.28 -1.55 20.96
C ASP A 170 -2.14 -0.40 21.48
N SER A 171 -3.47 -0.43 21.27
CA SER A 171 -4.39 0.55 21.87
C SER A 171 -4.57 0.39 23.36
N LEU A 172 -4.49 -0.85 23.89
CA LEU A 172 -4.59 -1.13 25.33
C LEU A 172 -3.26 -0.96 26.05
N CYS A 173 -2.19 -1.47 25.44
CA CYS A 173 -0.83 -1.45 25.98
C CYS A 173 0.16 -1.07 24.87
N PRO A 174 0.44 0.22 24.69
CA PRO A 174 1.26 0.70 23.59
C PRO A 174 2.66 0.10 23.54
N ILE A 175 3.09 -0.27 22.33
CA ILE A 175 4.44 -0.79 22.09
C ILE A 175 5.44 0.34 22.33
N LYS A 176 6.42 0.09 23.21
CA LYS A 176 7.50 1.05 23.52
C LYS A 176 8.20 1.52 22.25
N THR A 177 8.40 2.82 22.13
CA THR A 177 9.21 3.43 21.09
C THR A 177 10.68 3.45 21.51
N LYS A 178 11.57 2.99 20.65
CA LYS A 178 13.02 2.99 20.89
C LYS A 178 13.60 4.39 20.66
N LYS A 179 14.84 4.63 21.13
CA LYS A 179 15.55 5.92 21.00
C LYS A 179 15.60 6.48 19.58
N HIS A 180 15.59 5.60 18.55
CA HIS A 180 15.58 5.99 17.13
C HIS A 180 14.19 6.24 16.54
N GLY A 181 13.14 6.40 17.36
CA GLY A 181 11.76 6.74 16.96
C GLY A 181 10.92 5.59 16.39
N ARG A 182 11.42 4.35 16.34
CA ARG A 182 10.65 3.19 15.85
C ARG A 182 10.13 2.36 17.02
N LYS A 183 8.94 1.76 16.86
CA LYS A 183 8.39 0.79 17.82
C LYS A 183 9.35 -0.38 18.04
N ALA A 184 9.40 -0.90 19.26
CA ALA A 184 10.29 -2.01 19.65
C ALA A 184 10.00 -3.32 18.91
N LYS A 185 8.76 -3.52 18.48
CA LYS A 185 8.28 -4.64 17.67
C LYS A 185 7.18 -4.15 16.70
N SER A 186 6.97 -4.85 15.61
CA SER A 186 5.86 -4.55 14.69
C SER A 186 4.52 -4.95 15.33
N LEU A 187 3.43 -4.31 14.88
CA LEU A 187 2.06 -4.69 15.25
C LEU A 187 1.79 -6.16 14.94
N PHE A 188 2.21 -6.64 13.76
CA PHE A 188 2.11 -8.05 13.40
C PHE A 188 2.79 -8.97 14.43
N LYS A 189 4.05 -8.73 14.78
CA LYS A 189 4.77 -9.56 15.76
C LYS A 189 4.15 -9.49 17.16
N TYR A 190 3.55 -8.34 17.50
CA TYR A 190 2.84 -8.19 18.77
C TYR A 190 1.59 -9.06 18.82
N GLY A 191 0.74 -8.98 17.79
CA GLY A 191 -0.45 -9.82 17.67
C GLY A 191 -0.12 -11.30 17.55
N LEU A 192 0.88 -11.67 16.74
CA LEU A 192 1.31 -13.07 16.59
C LEU A 192 1.71 -13.70 17.91
N ASN A 193 2.56 -13.01 18.68
CA ASN A 193 2.99 -13.51 19.99
C ASN A 193 1.82 -13.66 20.96
N HIS A 194 0.84 -12.79 20.88
CA HIS A 194 -0.33 -12.85 21.75
C HIS A 194 -1.25 -14.02 21.36
N ILE A 195 -1.61 -14.15 20.08
CA ILE A 195 -2.44 -15.27 19.58
C ILE A 195 -1.75 -16.60 19.89
N ALA A 196 -0.43 -16.70 19.66
CA ALA A 196 0.32 -17.91 19.99
C ALA A 196 0.25 -18.25 21.49
N LYS A 197 0.32 -17.26 22.38
CA LYS A 197 0.15 -17.49 23.82
C LYS A 197 -1.24 -17.97 24.17
N LEU A 198 -2.29 -17.38 23.58
CA LEU A 198 -3.68 -17.80 23.81
C LEU A 198 -3.91 -19.25 23.39
N LEU A 199 -3.38 -19.64 22.23
CA LEU A 199 -3.49 -21.00 21.71
C LEU A 199 -2.74 -22.00 22.60
N ASN A 200 -1.55 -21.63 23.11
CA ASN A 200 -0.75 -22.51 23.98
C ASN A 200 -1.31 -22.64 25.41
N ASN A 201 -2.00 -21.64 25.91
CA ASN A 201 -2.53 -21.63 27.28
C ASN A 201 -3.86 -22.39 27.42
N ASN A 202 -4.45 -22.90 26.33
CA ASN A 202 -5.73 -23.62 26.28
C ASN A 202 -6.87 -22.89 27.01
N ASN A 203 -6.83 -21.56 27.12
CA ASN A 203 -7.90 -20.79 27.73
C ASN A 203 -9.04 -20.58 26.71
N ILE A 204 -9.96 -21.52 26.66
CA ILE A 204 -11.08 -21.55 25.71
C ILE A 204 -11.92 -20.27 25.79
N TYR A 205 -12.11 -19.72 26.98
CA TYR A 205 -12.92 -18.50 27.18
C TYR A 205 -12.28 -17.26 26.53
N GLU A 206 -10.98 -17.05 26.71
CA GLU A 206 -10.26 -15.97 26.05
C GLU A 206 -10.22 -16.16 24.52
N LEU A 207 -10.09 -17.40 24.04
CA LEU A 207 -10.13 -17.72 22.62
C LEU A 207 -11.48 -17.38 22.00
N GLU A 208 -12.62 -17.70 22.65
CA GLU A 208 -13.95 -17.34 22.14
C GLU A 208 -14.15 -15.82 22.00
N ILE A 209 -13.70 -15.04 22.98
CA ILE A 209 -13.77 -13.57 22.92
C ILE A 209 -12.96 -13.06 21.72
N TYR A 210 -11.76 -13.60 21.52
CA TYR A 210 -10.91 -13.24 20.40
C TYR A 210 -11.49 -13.66 19.04
N PHE A 211 -12.06 -14.85 18.93
CA PHE A 211 -12.72 -15.29 17.70
C PHE A 211 -13.90 -14.40 17.35
N LYS A 212 -14.73 -13.99 18.29
CA LYS A 212 -15.79 -13.00 18.08
C LYS A 212 -15.24 -11.66 17.58
N PHE A 213 -14.19 -11.16 18.24
CA PHE A 213 -13.53 -9.92 17.82
C PHE A 213 -12.94 -10.02 16.40
N LEU A 214 -12.31 -11.15 16.03
CA LEU A 214 -11.67 -11.34 14.74
C LEU A 214 -12.68 -11.61 13.62
N SER A 215 -13.82 -12.23 13.90
CA SER A 215 -14.88 -12.51 12.94
C SER A 215 -15.73 -11.29 12.58
N CYS A 216 -15.60 -10.18 13.30
CA CYS A 216 -16.42 -8.98 13.10
C CYS A 216 -17.92 -9.19 13.28
N ILE A 217 -18.33 -10.20 14.09
CA ILE A 217 -19.70 -10.51 14.47
C ILE A 217 -19.99 -10.00 15.87
#